data_36ae6e60076adda434db2ef24fa97024
#
_entry.id   36ae6e60076adda434db2ef24fa97024
#
_cell.length_a   1.000
_cell.length_b   1.000
_cell.length_c   1.000
_cell.angle_alpha   90.00
_cell.angle_beta   90.00
_cell.angle_gamma   90.00
#
_symmetry.space_group_name_H-M   'P 1'
#
loop_
_entity.id
_entity.type
_entity.pdbx_description
1 polymer ?
#
loop_
_entity_poly.entity_id
_entity_poly.type
_entity_poly.pdbx_seq_one_letter_code
_entity_poly.pdbx_strand_id
1 'polypeptide(L)'
;ACGGLFLFVPGLVALALDALATSATLPGSKMIPASNALRAMLALKLWSIEHRSHVMPHVADEGLSLLAGLNVIPKRSFLCEYSSRVGHQQIVELQAAYHQQIDGDRLLEGESFNLDFHSIPYYGEHPLVQCHFVAMRSRRQKSVLTFLAQDLDGRAFCYSNADLRKGEESEEIFKFIAFWKRVHRALPRHLVFD
;
A
#
# COMPACT_ATOMS: atom_id res chain seq x y z
N ALA A 1 9.58 22.74 -6.56
CA ALA A 1 8.22 23.31 -6.56
C ALA A 1 7.22 22.54 -5.69
N CYS A 2 7.69 21.65 -4.80
CA CYS A 2 6.84 20.73 -4.01
C CYS A 2 6.35 21.32 -2.67
N GLY A 3 6.35 22.65 -2.49
CA GLY A 3 6.01 23.31 -1.20
C GLY A 3 4.67 22.88 -0.59
N GLY A 4 3.65 22.64 -1.42
CA GLY A 4 2.33 22.18 -0.94
C GLY A 4 2.36 20.82 -0.25
N LEU A 5 3.34 19.97 -0.52
CA LEU A 5 3.48 18.66 0.15
C LEU A 5 3.76 18.79 1.65
N PHE A 6 4.37 19.89 2.09
CA PHE A 6 4.67 20.11 3.50
C PHE A 6 3.40 20.31 4.35
N LEU A 7 2.26 20.60 3.73
CA LEU A 7 0.95 20.62 4.42
C LEU A 7 0.55 19.24 4.96
N PHE A 8 1.09 18.16 4.41
CA PHE A 8 0.85 16.80 4.90
C PHE A 8 1.76 16.39 6.08
N VAL A 9 2.79 17.19 6.41
CA VAL A 9 3.75 16.84 7.47
C VAL A 9 3.07 16.55 8.82
N PRO A 10 2.08 17.34 9.30
CA PRO A 10 1.41 17.01 10.55
C PRO A 10 0.78 15.61 10.53
N GLY A 11 0.09 15.25 9.45
CA GLY A 11 -0.48 13.90 9.27
C GLY A 11 0.58 12.81 9.19
N LEU A 12 1.69 13.05 8.48
CA LEU A 12 2.80 12.10 8.39
C LEU A 12 3.50 11.88 9.75
N VAL A 13 3.57 12.92 10.57
CA VAL A 13 4.10 12.81 11.94
C VAL A 13 3.14 12.01 12.81
N ALA A 14 1.84 12.29 12.74
CA ALA A 14 0.82 11.55 13.47
C ALA A 14 0.80 10.05 13.11
N LEU A 15 1.08 9.70 11.85
CA LEU A 15 1.20 8.31 11.39
C LEU A 15 2.42 7.58 11.93
N ALA A 16 3.39 8.28 12.55
CA ALA A 16 4.60 7.69 13.15
C ALA A 16 5.28 6.66 12.21
N LEU A 17 5.58 7.07 10.98
CA LEU A 17 6.08 6.18 9.91
C LEU A 17 7.31 5.35 10.30
N ASP A 18 8.13 5.85 11.24
CA ASP A 18 9.28 5.11 11.78
C ASP A 18 8.82 3.88 12.60
N ALA A 19 7.79 4.05 13.41
CA ALA A 19 7.20 2.96 14.18
C ALA A 19 6.53 1.94 13.27
N LEU A 20 5.79 2.39 12.24
CA LEU A 20 5.17 1.51 11.24
C LEU A 20 6.21 0.67 10.49
N ALA A 21 7.28 1.31 10.00
CA ALA A 21 8.35 0.62 9.28
C ALA A 21 9.07 -0.41 10.16
N THR A 22 9.26 -0.10 11.44
CA THR A 22 9.89 -0.99 12.43
C THR A 22 8.97 -2.17 12.76
N SER A 23 7.70 -1.93 13.06
CA SER A 23 6.72 -2.97 13.39
C SER A 23 6.56 -3.99 12.25
N ALA A 24 6.57 -3.51 11.01
CA ALA A 24 6.49 -4.36 9.83
C ALA A 24 7.84 -4.95 9.40
N THR A 25 8.93 -4.65 10.12
CA THR A 25 10.30 -5.09 9.76
C THR A 25 10.65 -4.81 8.30
N LEU A 26 10.25 -3.63 7.81
CA LEU A 26 10.48 -3.27 6.41
C LEU A 26 11.98 -3.21 6.08
N PRO A 27 12.40 -3.61 4.87
CA PRO A 27 13.80 -3.58 4.49
C PRO A 27 14.31 -2.14 4.38
N GLY A 28 15.52 -1.92 4.85
CA GLY A 28 16.23 -0.66 4.75
C GLY A 28 17.71 -0.87 4.58
N SER A 29 18.44 0.21 4.40
CA SER A 29 19.90 0.22 4.38
C SER A 29 20.43 1.39 5.20
N LYS A 30 21.75 1.43 5.43
CA LYS A 30 22.39 2.57 6.11
C LYS A 30 22.18 3.89 5.34
N MET A 31 22.10 3.84 4.01
CA MET A 31 21.91 5.02 3.16
C MET A 31 20.43 5.40 3.01
N ILE A 32 19.54 4.42 2.99
CA ILE A 32 18.09 4.61 2.86
C ILE A 32 17.40 3.75 3.93
N PRO A 33 17.21 4.28 5.13
CA PRO A 33 16.45 3.59 6.18
C PRO A 33 15.03 3.23 5.72
N ALA A 34 14.43 2.21 6.34
CA ALA A 34 13.11 1.72 5.95
C ALA A 34 12.02 2.79 5.99
N SER A 35 11.99 3.60 7.04
CA SER A 35 11.03 4.71 7.17
C SER A 35 11.23 5.80 6.11
N ASN A 36 12.47 6.09 5.72
CA ASN A 36 12.76 7.05 4.66
C ASN A 36 12.36 6.50 3.28
N ALA A 37 12.52 5.19 3.05
CA ALA A 37 12.00 4.54 1.85
C ALA A 37 10.46 4.64 1.78
N LEU A 38 9.77 4.39 2.89
CA LEU A 38 8.32 4.53 2.99
C LEU A 38 7.87 5.98 2.75
N ARG A 39 8.52 6.97 3.40
CA ARG A 39 8.26 8.40 3.19
C ARG A 39 8.50 8.81 1.73
N ALA A 40 9.56 8.32 1.10
CA ALA A 40 9.85 8.62 -0.30
C ALA A 40 8.73 8.11 -1.23
N MET A 41 8.24 6.89 -1.00
CA MET A 41 7.12 6.34 -1.78
C MET A 41 5.82 7.12 -1.56
N LEU A 42 5.53 7.52 -0.32
CA LEU A 42 4.39 8.37 0.00
C LEU A 42 4.52 9.76 -0.64
N ALA A 43 5.70 10.39 -0.56
CA ALA A 43 5.95 11.69 -1.16
C ALA A 43 5.67 11.68 -2.68
N LEU A 44 6.11 10.63 -3.37
CA LEU A 44 5.83 10.46 -4.80
C LEU A 44 4.34 10.29 -5.09
N LYS A 45 3.61 9.55 -4.26
CA LYS A 45 2.15 9.39 -4.41
C LYS A 45 1.40 10.68 -4.12
N LEU A 46 1.75 11.40 -3.07
CA LEU A 46 1.17 12.72 -2.76
C LEU A 46 1.47 13.75 -3.86
N TRP A 47 2.60 13.60 -4.57
CA TRP A 47 2.97 14.41 -5.73
C TRP A 47 2.36 13.91 -7.05
N SER A 48 1.43 12.97 -6.99
CA SER A 48 0.75 12.38 -8.17
C SER A 48 1.69 11.70 -9.17
N ILE A 49 2.82 11.16 -8.71
CA ILE A 49 3.69 10.32 -9.53
C ILE A 49 3.07 8.92 -9.59
N GLU A 50 2.40 8.62 -10.67
CA GLU A 50 1.67 7.36 -10.84
C GLU A 50 2.58 6.13 -10.78
N HIS A 51 3.72 6.20 -11.48
CA HIS A 51 4.66 5.09 -11.58
C HIS A 51 6.00 5.41 -10.94
N ARG A 52 6.52 4.51 -10.12
CA ARG A 52 7.85 4.63 -9.49
C ARG A 52 8.99 4.81 -10.51
N SER A 53 8.82 4.27 -11.71
CA SER A 53 9.78 4.46 -12.82
C SER A 53 9.88 5.90 -13.31
N HIS A 54 8.87 6.73 -13.05
CA HIS A 54 8.83 8.14 -13.46
C HIS A 54 9.50 9.08 -12.44
N VAL A 55 10.21 8.57 -11.46
CA VAL A 55 10.90 9.37 -10.44
C VAL A 55 12.07 10.21 -11.00
N MET A 56 12.68 9.80 -12.11
CA MET A 56 13.95 10.36 -12.57
C MET A 56 13.95 11.89 -12.79
N PRO A 57 12.90 12.52 -13.34
CA PRO A 57 12.82 13.98 -13.45
C PRO A 57 12.79 14.71 -12.10
N HIS A 58 12.45 14.01 -11.02
CA HIS A 58 12.26 14.56 -9.68
C HIS A 58 13.40 14.26 -8.72
N VAL A 59 14.44 13.53 -9.16
CA VAL A 59 15.55 13.09 -8.29
C VAL A 59 16.30 14.27 -7.67
N ALA A 60 16.40 15.38 -8.40
CA ALA A 60 17.07 16.60 -7.92
C ALA A 60 16.13 17.57 -7.18
N ASP A 61 14.86 17.22 -6.95
CA ASP A 61 13.94 18.08 -6.21
C ASP A 61 14.24 18.02 -4.71
N GLU A 62 14.75 19.12 -4.17
CA GLU A 62 15.14 19.24 -2.77
C GLU A 62 13.94 19.13 -1.83
N GLY A 63 12.76 19.59 -2.23
CA GLY A 63 11.54 19.53 -1.42
C GLY A 63 11.07 18.10 -1.22
N LEU A 64 11.07 17.28 -2.28
CA LEU A 64 10.74 15.85 -2.17
C LEU A 64 11.75 15.10 -1.32
N SER A 65 13.03 15.40 -1.49
CA SER A 65 14.10 14.78 -0.73
C SER A 65 13.98 15.11 0.76
N LEU A 66 13.74 16.36 1.09
CA LEU A 66 13.57 16.84 2.47
C LEU A 66 12.33 16.19 3.12
N LEU A 67 11.20 16.12 2.40
CA LEU A 67 9.99 15.45 2.91
C LEU A 67 10.24 13.96 3.21
N ALA A 68 11.05 13.30 2.40
CA ALA A 68 11.46 11.92 2.61
C ALA A 68 12.52 11.75 3.72
N GLY A 69 13.08 12.85 4.26
CA GLY A 69 14.19 12.81 5.21
C GLY A 69 15.50 12.33 4.59
N LEU A 70 15.72 12.62 3.32
CA LEU A 70 16.89 12.21 2.53
C LEU A 70 17.51 13.42 1.83
N ASN A 71 18.78 13.33 1.47
CA ASN A 71 19.44 14.36 0.65
C ASN A 71 18.99 14.29 -0.83
N VAL A 72 18.64 13.10 -1.28
CA VAL A 72 18.19 12.83 -2.67
C VAL A 72 17.11 11.76 -2.63
N ILE A 73 16.03 11.95 -3.36
CA ILE A 73 14.98 10.94 -3.51
C ILE A 73 15.57 9.64 -4.12
N PRO A 74 15.18 8.45 -3.63
CA PRO A 74 15.68 7.20 -4.19
C PRO A 74 15.39 7.09 -5.69
N LYS A 75 16.39 6.64 -6.45
CA LYS A 75 16.29 6.49 -7.90
C LYS A 75 15.40 5.31 -8.31
N ARG A 76 15.05 5.28 -9.60
CA ARG A 76 14.18 4.25 -10.20
C ARG A 76 14.56 2.82 -9.83
N SER A 77 15.84 2.44 -9.90
CA SER A 77 16.28 1.08 -9.59
C SER A 77 15.88 0.67 -8.17
N PHE A 78 16.21 1.50 -7.17
CA PHE A 78 15.84 1.24 -5.79
C PHE A 78 14.32 1.11 -5.62
N LEU A 79 13.54 2.07 -6.13
CA LEU A 79 12.09 2.10 -5.97
C LEU A 79 11.38 0.94 -6.67
N CYS A 80 11.86 0.53 -7.85
CA CYS A 80 11.28 -0.60 -8.58
C CYS A 80 11.61 -1.95 -7.92
N GLU A 81 12.82 -2.07 -7.38
CA GLU A 81 13.26 -3.30 -6.70
C GLU A 81 12.74 -3.41 -5.27
N TYR A 82 12.37 -2.29 -4.64
CA TYR A 82 11.96 -2.29 -3.23
C TYR A 82 10.79 -3.23 -2.97
N SER A 83 9.80 -3.26 -3.85
CA SER A 83 8.64 -4.14 -3.70
C SER A 83 8.99 -5.64 -3.73
N SER A 84 10.06 -6.04 -4.42
CA SER A 84 10.51 -7.43 -4.42
C SER A 84 11.26 -7.83 -3.13
N ARG A 85 11.64 -6.83 -2.33
CA ARG A 85 12.30 -7.05 -1.03
C ARG A 85 11.30 -7.12 0.12
N VAL A 86 10.07 -6.68 -0.10
CA VAL A 86 9.00 -6.67 0.91
C VAL A 86 8.14 -7.91 0.71
N GLY A 87 8.15 -8.80 1.69
CA GLY A 87 7.33 -10.01 1.66
C GLY A 87 5.87 -9.74 2.04
N HIS A 88 4.98 -10.67 1.68
CA HIS A 88 3.55 -10.58 1.98
C HIS A 88 3.28 -10.34 3.47
N GLN A 89 3.94 -11.11 4.35
CA GLN A 89 3.76 -10.96 5.81
C GLN A 89 4.11 -9.54 6.30
N GLN A 90 5.16 -8.92 5.76
CA GLN A 90 5.55 -7.55 6.11
C GLN A 90 4.48 -6.53 5.71
N ILE A 91 3.79 -6.74 4.58
CA ILE A 91 2.66 -5.88 4.16
C ILE A 91 1.48 -6.04 5.12
N VAL A 92 1.17 -7.28 5.52
CA VAL A 92 0.09 -7.56 6.49
C VAL A 92 0.39 -6.91 7.84
N GLU A 93 1.63 -7.00 8.34
CA GLU A 93 2.04 -6.35 9.59
C GLU A 93 2.07 -4.83 9.48
N LEU A 94 2.45 -4.28 8.32
CA LEU A 94 2.37 -2.83 8.07
C LEU A 94 0.92 -2.33 8.15
N GLN A 95 -0.01 -3.06 7.53
CA GLN A 95 -1.43 -2.73 7.59
C GLN A 95 -1.96 -2.84 9.03
N ALA A 96 -1.58 -3.88 9.76
CA ALA A 96 -1.99 -4.04 11.16
C ALA A 96 -1.46 -2.91 12.06
N ALA A 97 -0.20 -2.54 11.91
CA ALA A 97 0.39 -1.42 12.65
C ALA A 97 -0.26 -0.08 12.27
N TYR A 98 -0.58 0.11 10.99
CA TYR A 98 -1.30 1.29 10.51
C TYR A 98 -2.68 1.43 11.18
N HIS A 99 -3.46 0.34 11.25
CA HIS A 99 -4.76 0.34 11.93
C HIS A 99 -4.65 0.74 13.40
N GLN A 100 -3.65 0.20 14.11
CA GLN A 100 -3.42 0.56 15.51
C GLN A 100 -3.11 2.05 15.70
N GLN A 101 -2.42 2.64 14.72
CA GLN A 101 -2.06 4.06 14.76
C GLN A 101 -3.26 4.99 14.50
N ILE A 102 -4.20 4.58 13.62
CA ILE A 102 -5.36 5.40 13.23
C ILE A 102 -6.63 5.09 14.03
N ASP A 103 -6.62 4.09 14.91
CA ASP A 103 -7.82 3.65 15.67
C ASP A 103 -8.46 4.80 16.47
N GLY A 104 -7.65 5.71 17.00
CA GLY A 104 -8.12 6.90 17.70
C GLY A 104 -8.84 7.96 16.82
N ASP A 105 -8.60 7.94 15.52
CA ASP A 105 -9.14 8.94 14.59
C ASP A 105 -10.53 8.57 14.04
N ARG A 106 -11.07 7.40 14.40
CA ARG A 106 -12.35 6.87 13.94
C ARG A 106 -12.51 6.89 12.41
N LEU A 107 -11.43 6.65 11.69
CA LEU A 107 -11.46 6.58 10.23
C LEU A 107 -12.15 5.30 9.72
N LEU A 108 -12.29 4.29 10.58
CA LEU A 108 -12.91 3.01 10.29
C LEU A 108 -14.02 2.77 11.31
N GLU A 109 -15.24 2.57 10.82
CA GLU A 109 -16.38 2.21 11.67
C GLU A 109 -16.40 0.69 11.97
N GLY A 110 -15.91 -0.13 11.03
CA GLY A 110 -15.63 -1.53 11.24
C GLY A 110 -16.83 -2.47 11.22
N GLU A 111 -18.00 -2.02 10.81
CA GLU A 111 -19.19 -2.85 10.78
C GLU A 111 -19.45 -3.49 9.41
N SER A 112 -19.35 -2.74 8.34
CA SER A 112 -19.70 -3.14 6.98
C SER A 112 -18.55 -2.89 6.02
N PHE A 113 -18.25 -3.87 5.17
CA PHE A 113 -17.12 -3.78 4.25
C PHE A 113 -17.54 -4.12 2.83
N ASN A 114 -17.08 -3.30 1.88
CA ASN A 114 -17.12 -3.61 0.47
C ASN A 114 -15.83 -4.34 0.07
N LEU A 115 -15.97 -5.52 -0.53
CA LEU A 115 -14.86 -6.37 -0.95
C LEU A 115 -14.81 -6.39 -2.47
N ASP A 116 -13.65 -6.07 -3.04
CA ASP A 116 -13.45 -6.04 -4.49
C ASP A 116 -12.20 -6.84 -4.90
N PHE A 117 -12.36 -7.64 -5.96
CA PHE A 117 -11.26 -8.33 -6.64
C PHE A 117 -10.97 -7.64 -7.96
N HIS A 118 -9.89 -6.89 -7.98
CA HIS A 118 -9.52 -6.08 -9.13
C HIS A 118 -8.29 -6.61 -9.86
N SER A 119 -8.35 -6.63 -11.20
CA SER A 119 -7.24 -7.07 -12.04
C SER A 119 -6.49 -5.89 -12.64
N ILE A 120 -5.26 -5.65 -12.18
CA ILE A 120 -4.39 -4.57 -12.68
C ILE A 120 -3.57 -5.08 -13.86
N PRO A 121 -3.65 -4.45 -15.05
CA PRO A 121 -2.86 -4.85 -16.22
C PRO A 121 -1.37 -4.89 -15.91
N TYR A 122 -0.70 -5.98 -16.31
CA TYR A 122 0.73 -6.15 -16.19
C TYR A 122 1.38 -6.23 -17.57
N TYR A 123 2.37 -5.39 -17.80
CA TYR A 123 3.05 -5.27 -19.11
C TYR A 123 4.48 -5.83 -19.09
N GLY A 124 4.89 -6.43 -17.99
CA GLY A 124 6.18 -7.08 -17.86
C GLY A 124 6.16 -8.56 -18.30
N GLU A 125 7.32 -9.21 -18.18
CA GLU A 125 7.51 -10.60 -18.61
C GLU A 125 7.64 -11.59 -17.44
N HIS A 126 7.25 -11.17 -16.21
CA HIS A 126 7.40 -12.03 -15.04
C HIS A 126 6.61 -13.33 -15.21
N PRO A 127 7.25 -14.51 -15.03
CA PRO A 127 6.63 -15.80 -15.35
C PRO A 127 5.48 -16.19 -14.42
N LEU A 128 5.48 -15.69 -13.18
CA LEU A 128 4.44 -16.01 -12.19
C LEU A 128 3.16 -15.19 -12.35
N VAL A 129 3.16 -14.16 -13.20
CA VAL A 129 1.97 -13.33 -13.41
C VAL A 129 0.99 -14.06 -14.34
N GLN A 130 -0.20 -14.31 -13.82
CA GLN A 130 -1.27 -15.02 -14.51
C GLN A 130 -2.11 -14.11 -15.40
N CYS A 131 -2.93 -14.72 -16.27
CA CYS A 131 -3.90 -14.01 -17.09
C CYS A 131 -5.27 -13.98 -16.42
N HIS A 132 -5.74 -12.78 -16.09
CA HIS A 132 -7.08 -12.54 -15.56
C HIS A 132 -7.89 -11.70 -16.54
N PHE A 133 -9.21 -11.65 -16.35
CA PHE A 133 -10.06 -10.72 -17.08
C PHE A 133 -9.83 -9.30 -16.54
N VAL A 134 -9.48 -8.38 -17.43
CA VAL A 134 -9.28 -6.97 -17.08
C VAL A 134 -10.47 -6.18 -17.62
N ALA A 135 -11.38 -5.77 -16.73
CA ALA A 135 -12.62 -5.11 -17.10
C ALA A 135 -12.40 -3.85 -17.96
N MET A 136 -11.46 -2.98 -17.58
CA MET A 136 -11.10 -1.78 -18.36
C MET A 136 -10.66 -2.07 -19.80
N ARG A 137 -10.21 -3.29 -20.11
CA ARG A 137 -9.75 -3.72 -21.44
C ARG A 137 -10.69 -4.70 -22.11
N SER A 138 -11.74 -5.13 -21.40
CA SER A 138 -12.72 -6.14 -21.86
C SER A 138 -12.07 -7.40 -22.43
N ARG A 139 -10.90 -7.79 -21.92
CA ARG A 139 -10.17 -8.97 -22.40
C ARG A 139 -9.32 -9.61 -21.30
N ARG A 140 -8.97 -10.88 -21.50
CA ARG A 140 -7.96 -11.56 -20.71
C ARG A 140 -6.55 -11.14 -21.13
N GLN A 141 -5.73 -10.76 -20.15
CA GLN A 141 -4.31 -10.46 -20.33
C GLN A 141 -3.55 -10.71 -19.03
N LYS A 142 -2.21 -10.72 -19.11
CA LYS A 142 -1.39 -10.73 -17.89
C LYS A 142 -1.79 -9.58 -16.98
N SER A 143 -2.09 -9.89 -15.74
CA SER A 143 -2.53 -8.91 -14.73
C SER A 143 -2.22 -9.40 -13.32
N VAL A 144 -2.05 -8.45 -12.43
CA VAL A 144 -1.94 -8.70 -10.99
C VAL A 144 -3.36 -8.71 -10.43
N LEU A 145 -3.77 -9.82 -9.83
CA LEU A 145 -5.03 -9.90 -9.11
C LEU A 145 -4.84 -9.28 -7.74
N THR A 146 -5.68 -8.31 -7.41
CA THR A 146 -5.67 -7.62 -6.13
C THR A 146 -6.99 -7.82 -5.41
N PHE A 147 -6.92 -7.94 -4.09
CA PHE A 147 -8.06 -7.87 -3.20
C PHE A 147 -8.02 -6.56 -2.43
N LEU A 148 -9.16 -5.90 -2.33
CA LEU A 148 -9.35 -4.66 -1.61
C LEU A 148 -10.55 -4.79 -0.68
N ALA A 149 -10.39 -4.40 0.58
CA ALA A 149 -11.51 -4.21 1.50
C ALA A 149 -11.63 -2.74 1.88
N GLN A 150 -12.82 -2.19 1.72
CA GLN A 150 -13.16 -0.82 2.06
C GLN A 150 -14.22 -0.82 3.15
N ASP A 151 -13.95 -0.08 4.23
CA ASP A 151 -14.98 0.25 5.21
C ASP A 151 -16.05 1.13 4.54
N LEU A 152 -17.32 0.71 4.60
CA LEU A 152 -18.41 1.39 3.88
C LEU A 152 -18.75 2.73 4.49
N ASP A 153 -18.74 2.83 5.81
CA ASP A 153 -19.16 4.02 6.54
C ASP A 153 -18.04 5.07 6.52
N GLY A 154 -16.82 4.66 6.86
CA GLY A 154 -15.63 5.50 6.80
C GLY A 154 -15.12 5.77 5.38
N ARG A 155 -15.58 5.00 4.37
CA ARG A 155 -15.15 5.07 2.96
C ARG A 155 -13.64 4.97 2.79
N ALA A 156 -12.98 4.30 3.71
CA ALA A 156 -11.54 4.13 3.74
C ALA A 156 -11.15 2.69 3.40
N PHE A 157 -10.11 2.52 2.58
CA PHE A 157 -9.53 1.19 2.38
C PHE A 157 -8.83 0.74 3.65
N CYS A 158 -9.18 -0.44 4.12
CA CYS A 158 -8.70 -0.99 5.39
C CYS A 158 -7.83 -2.24 5.22
N TYR A 159 -7.90 -2.92 4.08
CA TYR A 159 -7.05 -4.06 3.79
C TYR A 159 -6.81 -4.17 2.29
N SER A 160 -5.62 -4.63 1.92
CA SER A 160 -5.28 -4.91 0.53
C SER A 160 -4.28 -6.05 0.42
N ASN A 161 -4.43 -6.86 -0.63
CA ASN A 161 -3.45 -7.86 -1.02
C ASN A 161 -3.32 -7.88 -2.55
N ALA A 162 -2.10 -7.79 -3.05
CA ALA A 162 -1.79 -7.82 -4.48
C ALA A 162 -0.97 -9.07 -4.87
N ASP A 163 -0.91 -10.07 -4.00
CA ASP A 163 -0.20 -11.33 -4.21
C ASP A 163 -1.17 -12.52 -4.25
N LEU A 164 -2.23 -12.38 -5.05
CA LEU A 164 -3.26 -13.38 -5.21
C LEU A 164 -3.09 -14.18 -6.50
N ARG A 165 -3.38 -15.47 -6.39
CA ARG A 165 -3.52 -16.35 -7.56
C ARG A 165 -4.98 -16.67 -7.82
N LYS A 166 -5.27 -16.98 -9.05
CA LYS A 166 -6.60 -17.43 -9.45
C LYS A 166 -7.01 -18.68 -8.67
N GLY A 167 -8.19 -18.62 -8.06
CA GLY A 167 -8.76 -19.69 -7.22
C GLY A 167 -8.53 -19.49 -5.72
N GLU A 168 -7.78 -18.46 -5.32
CA GLU A 168 -7.52 -18.13 -3.90
C GLU A 168 -8.51 -17.07 -3.35
N GLU A 169 -9.46 -16.63 -4.17
CA GLU A 169 -10.35 -15.51 -3.84
C GLU A 169 -11.15 -15.76 -2.56
N SER A 170 -11.73 -16.95 -2.42
CA SER A 170 -12.50 -17.30 -1.23
C SER A 170 -11.63 -17.39 0.03
N GLU A 171 -10.41 -17.90 -0.09
CA GLU A 171 -9.46 -17.98 1.01
C GLU A 171 -9.05 -16.59 1.47
N GLU A 172 -8.89 -15.64 0.55
CA GLU A 172 -8.49 -14.29 0.87
C GLU A 172 -9.55 -13.55 1.68
N ILE A 173 -10.82 -13.80 1.44
CA ILE A 173 -11.91 -13.26 2.28
C ILE A 173 -11.76 -13.74 3.72
N PHE A 174 -11.45 -15.02 3.96
CA PHE A 174 -11.20 -15.53 5.30
C PHE A 174 -9.94 -14.95 5.93
N LYS A 175 -8.88 -14.70 5.15
CA LYS A 175 -7.67 -14.00 5.62
C LYS A 175 -8.00 -12.57 6.08
N PHE A 176 -8.82 -11.85 5.32
CA PHE A 176 -9.30 -10.53 5.72
C PHE A 176 -10.09 -10.58 7.04
N ILE A 177 -11.04 -11.51 7.19
CA ILE A 177 -11.81 -11.66 8.42
C ILE A 177 -10.88 -11.96 9.61
N ALA A 178 -9.91 -12.85 9.43
CA ALA A 178 -8.93 -13.19 10.45
C ALA A 178 -8.04 -11.98 10.81
N PHE A 179 -7.59 -11.22 9.80
CA PHE A 179 -6.85 -9.98 9.98
C PHE A 179 -7.65 -8.96 10.79
N TRP A 180 -8.89 -8.69 10.40
CA TRP A 180 -9.77 -7.74 11.08
C TRP A 180 -9.99 -8.13 12.55
N LYS A 181 -10.33 -9.40 12.80
CA LYS A 181 -10.47 -9.95 14.16
C LYS A 181 -9.20 -9.81 14.98
N ARG A 182 -8.03 -10.04 14.38
CA ARG A 182 -6.74 -9.91 15.07
C ARG A 182 -6.49 -8.46 15.52
N VAL A 183 -6.77 -7.50 14.66
CA VAL A 183 -6.46 -6.08 14.88
C VAL A 183 -7.49 -5.40 15.78
N HIS A 184 -8.78 -5.56 15.48
CA HIS A 184 -9.87 -4.83 16.14
C HIS A 184 -10.60 -5.63 17.21
N ARG A 185 -10.24 -6.92 17.42
CA ARG A 185 -10.89 -7.81 18.41
C ARG A 185 -12.40 -8.00 18.17
N ALA A 186 -12.87 -7.68 16.97
CA ALA A 186 -14.25 -7.79 16.52
C ALA A 186 -14.32 -8.52 15.18
N LEU A 187 -15.49 -9.05 14.85
CA LEU A 187 -15.75 -9.62 13.53
C LEU A 187 -16.48 -8.58 12.67
N PRO A 188 -16.24 -8.56 11.36
CA PRO A 188 -17.09 -7.82 10.42
C PRO A 188 -18.54 -8.26 10.57
N ARG A 189 -19.48 -7.32 10.51
CA ARG A 189 -20.91 -7.62 10.61
C ARG A 189 -21.51 -7.94 9.25
N HIS A 190 -21.13 -7.15 8.25
CA HIS A 190 -21.57 -7.29 6.87
C HIS A 190 -20.39 -7.26 5.91
N LEU A 191 -20.40 -8.20 4.96
CA LEU A 191 -19.48 -8.22 3.84
C LEU A 191 -20.29 -8.11 2.56
N VAL A 192 -20.01 -7.10 1.74
CA VAL A 192 -20.67 -6.83 0.46
C VAL A 192 -19.66 -7.05 -0.65
N PHE A 193 -20.01 -7.82 -1.66
CA PHE A 193 -19.18 -8.07 -2.84
C PHE A 193 -20.09 -8.30 -4.06
N ASP A 194 -19.56 -7.94 -5.25
CA ASP A 194 -20.22 -8.15 -6.54
C ASP A 194 -19.98 -9.57 -7.06
#